data_d484b6ce71f4e0fe21d72a16ba9e9e76
#
_entry.id   d484b6ce71f4e0fe21d72a16ba9e9e76
#
_cell.length_a   1.000
_cell.length_b   1.000
_cell.length_c   1.000
_cell.angle_alpha   90.00
_cell.angle_beta   90.00
_cell.angle_gamma   90.00
#
_symmetry.space_group_name_H-M   'P 1'
#
loop_
_entity.id
_entity.type
_entity.pdbx_description
1 polymer ?
#
loop_
_entity_poly.entity_id
_entity_poly.type
_entity_poly.pdbx_seq_one_letter_code
_entity_poly.pdbx_strand_id
1 'polypeptide(L)'
;MIRLERTDLPPDTAAGLKTYTQQIEKIAVSGRKAKAAELWAHTTVRRRVRDGLLATLADMAPGHQRCMYCGDSQGTDIDHFEPKSLAPVRTFEWLNHLLACAYCNSNQKRNAFPRSEEDGSPLLVDPTLQDPLDHLRLVLPVCTYKGLTSQGEACIDVFGLNSRGVLVNGRRTAYGTAKQSIELWRIATDRGQHAKAAEVVSVAWDRPLADVLAGMFHQSSHPAAELLFSGEEETLGLLRDQDLREAFLARA
;
A
#
# COMPACT_ATOMS: atom_id res chain seq x y z
N MET A 1 -1.33 4.24 2.61
CA MET A 1 -0.35 3.56 1.71
C MET A 1 0.99 3.55 2.42
N ILE A 2 1.66 2.40 2.47
CA ILE A 2 2.99 2.24 3.10
C ILE A 2 3.94 1.55 2.12
N ARG A 3 5.25 1.69 2.33
CA ARG A 3 6.28 0.96 1.59
C ARG A 3 6.12 -0.54 1.77
N LEU A 4 6.29 -1.30 0.69
CA LEU A 4 6.15 -2.76 0.68
C LEU A 4 7.38 -3.40 0.03
N GLU A 5 7.78 -4.55 0.56
CA GLU A 5 8.85 -5.36 -0.01
C GLU A 5 8.29 -6.37 -1.01
N ARG A 6 8.90 -6.44 -2.21
CA ARG A 6 8.55 -7.47 -3.19
C ARG A 6 9.19 -8.80 -2.79
N THR A 7 8.37 -9.85 -2.79
CA THR A 7 8.83 -11.23 -2.62
C THR A 7 8.87 -11.97 -3.95
N ASP A 8 9.62 -13.05 -4.00
CA ASP A 8 9.67 -13.90 -5.19
C ASP A 8 8.38 -14.69 -5.37
N LEU A 9 8.00 -14.88 -6.62
CA LEU A 9 6.87 -15.73 -6.98
C LEU A 9 7.24 -17.22 -6.89
N PRO A 10 6.28 -18.10 -6.58
CA PRO A 10 6.46 -19.53 -6.80
C PRO A 10 6.92 -19.80 -8.24
N PRO A 11 7.90 -20.72 -8.44
CA PRO A 11 8.50 -20.97 -9.77
C PRO A 11 7.48 -21.28 -10.87
N ASP A 12 6.44 -22.06 -10.57
CA ASP A 12 5.39 -22.40 -11.51
C ASP A 12 4.54 -21.19 -11.92
N THR A 13 4.26 -20.29 -10.96
CA THR A 13 3.55 -19.05 -11.22
C THR A 13 4.39 -18.13 -12.11
N ALA A 14 5.67 -17.96 -11.80
CA ALA A 14 6.60 -17.14 -12.58
C ALA A 14 6.75 -17.68 -14.02
N ALA A 15 6.90 -19.00 -14.19
CA ALA A 15 6.97 -19.65 -15.51
C ALA A 15 5.66 -19.46 -16.30
N GLY A 16 4.52 -19.53 -15.62
CA GLY A 16 3.20 -19.27 -16.22
C GLY A 16 3.10 -17.83 -16.73
N LEU A 17 3.47 -16.84 -15.92
CA LEU A 17 3.48 -15.42 -16.32
C LEU A 17 4.32 -15.20 -17.57
N LYS A 18 5.56 -15.70 -17.59
CA LYS A 18 6.45 -15.62 -18.74
C LYS A 18 5.83 -16.23 -20.00
N THR A 19 5.20 -17.38 -19.86
CA THR A 19 4.54 -18.07 -20.98
C THR A 19 3.42 -17.23 -21.61
N TYR A 20 2.57 -16.61 -20.78
CA TYR A 20 1.46 -15.78 -21.27
C TYR A 20 1.92 -14.43 -21.81
N THR A 21 2.95 -13.81 -21.24
CA THR A 21 3.60 -12.62 -21.82
C THR A 21 4.09 -12.92 -23.24
N GLN A 22 4.81 -14.01 -23.44
CA GLN A 22 5.30 -14.42 -24.76
C GLN A 22 4.16 -14.68 -25.78
N GLN A 23 3.01 -15.17 -25.33
CA GLN A 23 1.85 -15.34 -26.22
C GLN A 23 1.30 -14.00 -26.71
N ILE A 24 1.31 -12.97 -25.86
CA ILE A 24 0.88 -11.62 -26.24
C ILE A 24 1.91 -10.97 -27.19
N GLU A 25 3.20 -11.13 -26.91
CA GLU A 25 4.29 -10.54 -27.71
C GLU A 25 4.28 -11.07 -29.16
N LYS A 26 3.93 -12.35 -29.39
CA LYS A 26 3.83 -12.98 -30.70
C LYS A 26 2.70 -12.44 -31.57
N ILE A 27 1.73 -11.74 -30.96
CA ILE A 27 0.61 -11.15 -31.70
C ILE A 27 1.02 -9.76 -32.25
N ALA A 28 0.53 -9.44 -33.43
CA ALA A 28 0.68 -8.09 -33.99
C ALA A 28 0.17 -7.01 -32.98
N VAL A 29 0.83 -5.87 -32.95
CA VAL A 29 0.57 -4.81 -31.93
C VAL A 29 -0.93 -4.49 -31.80
N SER A 30 -1.64 -4.40 -32.93
CA SER A 30 -3.09 -4.10 -32.98
C SER A 30 -3.97 -5.16 -32.30
N GLY A 31 -3.50 -6.41 -32.19
CA GLY A 31 -4.24 -7.51 -31.56
C GLY A 31 -3.89 -7.77 -30.10
N ARG A 32 -2.79 -7.19 -29.59
CA ARG A 32 -2.27 -7.49 -28.24
C ARG A 32 -3.25 -7.18 -27.12
N LYS A 33 -3.99 -6.08 -27.23
CA LYS A 33 -4.98 -5.68 -26.22
C LYS A 33 -6.10 -6.72 -26.10
N ALA A 34 -6.63 -7.21 -27.22
CA ALA A 34 -7.67 -8.24 -27.22
C ALA A 34 -7.14 -9.56 -26.67
N LYS A 35 -5.91 -9.97 -27.08
CA LYS A 35 -5.26 -11.19 -26.59
C LYS A 35 -4.97 -11.14 -25.09
N ALA A 36 -4.50 -10.04 -24.58
CA ALA A 36 -4.25 -9.84 -23.15
C ALA A 36 -5.55 -9.98 -22.33
N ALA A 37 -6.63 -9.37 -22.80
CA ALA A 37 -7.94 -9.46 -22.15
C ALA A 37 -8.49 -10.90 -22.17
N GLU A 38 -8.40 -11.58 -23.31
CA GLU A 38 -8.80 -12.99 -23.48
C GLU A 38 -8.05 -13.90 -22.50
N LEU A 39 -6.71 -13.83 -22.49
CA LEU A 39 -5.88 -14.66 -21.62
C LEU A 39 -6.16 -14.39 -20.15
N TRP A 40 -6.29 -13.13 -19.73
CA TRP A 40 -6.56 -12.79 -18.34
C TRP A 40 -7.93 -13.28 -17.86
N ALA A 41 -8.92 -13.35 -18.74
CA ALA A 41 -10.27 -13.86 -18.45
C ALA A 41 -10.35 -15.39 -18.47
N HIS A 42 -9.37 -16.07 -19.07
CA HIS A 42 -9.43 -17.51 -19.31
C HIS A 42 -9.30 -18.34 -18.02
N THR A 43 -10.18 -19.32 -17.83
CA THR A 43 -10.27 -20.11 -16.59
C THR A 43 -8.98 -20.87 -16.25
N THR A 44 -8.32 -21.44 -17.26
CA THR A 44 -7.06 -22.18 -17.07
C THR A 44 -5.92 -21.26 -16.64
N VAL A 45 -5.85 -20.04 -17.20
CA VAL A 45 -4.89 -19.02 -16.80
C VAL A 45 -5.13 -18.61 -15.37
N ARG A 46 -6.40 -18.41 -15.01
CA ARG A 46 -6.81 -18.08 -13.63
C ARG A 46 -6.27 -19.10 -12.63
N ARG A 47 -6.49 -20.38 -12.84
CA ARG A 47 -6.00 -21.45 -11.92
C ARG A 47 -4.48 -21.55 -11.89
N ARG A 48 -3.82 -21.41 -13.04
CA ARG A 48 -2.39 -21.65 -13.17
C ARG A 48 -1.51 -20.51 -12.65
N VAL A 49 -2.00 -19.28 -12.74
CA VAL A 49 -1.19 -18.09 -12.47
C VAL A 49 -1.82 -17.19 -11.42
N ARG A 50 -3.13 -16.88 -11.56
CA ARG A 50 -3.79 -15.88 -10.76
C ARG A 50 -3.87 -16.26 -9.28
N ASP A 51 -4.09 -17.53 -8.97
CA ASP A 51 -4.19 -17.98 -7.58
C ASP A 51 -2.84 -17.85 -6.87
N GLY A 52 -1.73 -18.22 -7.53
CA GLY A 52 -0.38 -18.04 -7.00
C GLY A 52 0.01 -16.56 -6.86
N LEU A 53 -0.37 -15.71 -7.85
CA LEU A 53 -0.19 -14.27 -7.76
C LEU A 53 -0.94 -13.68 -6.57
N LEU A 54 -2.22 -14.04 -6.43
CA LEU A 54 -3.07 -13.51 -5.35
C LEU A 54 -2.52 -13.91 -3.98
N ALA A 55 -2.08 -15.15 -3.81
CA ALA A 55 -1.49 -15.63 -2.56
C ALA A 55 -0.22 -14.83 -2.23
N THR A 56 0.72 -14.69 -3.18
CA THR A 56 1.96 -13.92 -2.94
C THR A 56 1.67 -12.44 -2.65
N LEU A 57 0.74 -11.82 -3.38
CA LEU A 57 0.35 -10.43 -3.12
C LEU A 57 -0.34 -10.28 -1.76
N ALA A 58 -1.12 -11.27 -1.32
CA ALA A 58 -1.76 -11.27 -0.03
C ALA A 58 -0.75 -11.36 1.12
N ASP A 59 0.31 -12.18 0.96
CA ASP A 59 1.40 -12.30 1.93
C ASP A 59 2.25 -11.02 2.02
N MET A 60 2.39 -10.29 0.91
CA MET A 60 3.08 -8.99 0.86
C MET A 60 2.26 -7.83 1.41
N ALA A 61 0.94 -7.96 1.42
CA ALA A 61 0.05 -6.86 1.76
C ALA A 61 0.12 -6.50 3.26
N PRO A 62 -0.09 -5.23 3.62
CA PRO A 62 -0.05 -4.82 5.02
C PRO A 62 -1.18 -5.45 5.81
N GLY A 63 -0.93 -5.71 7.10
CA GLY A 63 -1.91 -6.26 8.02
C GLY A 63 -2.52 -7.57 7.53
N HIS A 64 -3.82 -7.73 7.71
CA HIS A 64 -4.54 -8.90 7.20
C HIS A 64 -4.97 -8.69 5.74
N GLN A 65 -4.04 -8.83 4.79
CA GLN A 65 -4.30 -8.73 3.34
C GLN A 65 -5.02 -7.42 2.96
N ARG A 66 -4.55 -6.28 3.49
CA ARG A 66 -5.18 -4.99 3.21
C ARG A 66 -4.81 -4.49 1.82
N CYS A 67 -5.70 -3.69 1.25
CA CYS A 67 -5.47 -3.04 -0.03
C CYS A 67 -4.19 -2.21 0.00
N MET A 68 -3.26 -2.45 -0.93
CA MET A 68 -1.97 -1.76 -1.01
C MET A 68 -2.10 -0.24 -1.31
N TYR A 69 -3.28 0.20 -1.77
CA TYR A 69 -3.55 1.61 -2.01
C TYR A 69 -4.18 2.33 -0.80
N CYS A 70 -5.29 1.86 -0.28
CA CYS A 70 -5.98 2.58 0.80
C CYS A 70 -5.63 2.08 2.21
N GLY A 71 -5.06 0.88 2.36
CA GLY A 71 -4.72 0.30 3.66
C GLY A 71 -5.92 -0.12 4.53
N ASP A 72 -7.16 0.15 4.08
CA ASP A 72 -8.37 -0.04 4.88
C ASP A 72 -9.06 -1.37 4.60
N SER A 73 -9.61 -1.52 3.43
CA SER A 73 -10.42 -2.67 3.04
C SER A 73 -9.54 -3.88 2.70
N GLN A 74 -10.08 -5.09 2.83
CA GLN A 74 -9.41 -6.29 2.37
C GLN A 74 -9.11 -6.20 0.86
N GLY A 75 -7.90 -6.56 0.47
CA GLY A 75 -7.50 -6.72 -0.92
C GLY A 75 -8.03 -8.05 -1.46
N THR A 76 -8.86 -7.98 -2.48
CA THR A 76 -9.48 -9.15 -3.12
C THR A 76 -9.15 -9.25 -4.59
N ASP A 77 -8.65 -8.17 -5.17
CA ASP A 77 -8.39 -8.03 -6.58
C ASP A 77 -6.90 -7.92 -6.86
N ILE A 78 -6.47 -8.48 -7.98
CA ILE A 78 -5.17 -8.17 -8.57
C ILE A 78 -5.38 -6.96 -9.49
N ASP A 79 -4.83 -5.82 -9.09
CA ASP A 79 -4.78 -4.65 -9.95
C ASP A 79 -3.54 -4.70 -10.86
N HIS A 80 -3.71 -4.25 -12.09
CA HIS A 80 -2.60 -3.94 -12.98
C HIS A 80 -2.20 -2.48 -12.75
N PHE A 81 -1.04 -2.25 -12.14
CA PHE A 81 -0.56 -0.90 -11.85
C PHE A 81 -0.61 -0.02 -13.10
N GLU A 82 0.01 -0.46 -14.18
CA GLU A 82 -0.27 0.07 -15.51
C GLU A 82 -1.36 -0.80 -16.18
N PRO A 83 -2.52 -0.22 -16.51
CA PRO A 83 -3.67 -0.98 -17.00
C PRO A 83 -3.34 -1.81 -18.25
N LYS A 84 -3.81 -3.06 -18.28
CA LYS A 84 -3.64 -3.96 -19.43
C LYS A 84 -4.20 -3.41 -20.75
N SER A 85 -5.11 -2.45 -20.67
CA SER A 85 -5.66 -1.75 -21.84
C SER A 85 -4.68 -0.78 -22.47
N LEU A 86 -3.73 -0.26 -21.67
CA LEU A 86 -2.67 0.69 -22.08
C LEU A 86 -1.35 -0.05 -22.38
N ALA A 87 -1.03 -1.05 -21.57
CA ALA A 87 0.20 -1.84 -21.67
C ALA A 87 -0.09 -3.35 -21.73
N PRO A 88 -0.65 -3.88 -22.84
CA PRO A 88 -1.08 -5.27 -22.92
C PRO A 88 0.03 -6.30 -22.67
N VAL A 89 1.28 -5.99 -23.02
CA VAL A 89 2.44 -6.88 -22.79
C VAL A 89 2.74 -7.02 -21.30
N ARG A 90 2.45 -5.99 -20.50
CA ARG A 90 2.63 -6.00 -19.05
C ARG A 90 1.50 -6.69 -18.27
N THR A 91 0.51 -7.28 -18.96
CA THR A 91 -0.62 -7.97 -18.31
C THR A 91 -0.17 -9.11 -17.40
N PHE A 92 0.92 -9.77 -17.71
CA PHE A 92 1.48 -10.86 -16.93
C PHE A 92 2.89 -10.55 -16.39
N GLU A 93 3.26 -9.27 -16.28
CA GLU A 93 4.49 -8.83 -15.64
C GLU A 93 4.31 -8.79 -14.12
N TRP A 94 5.15 -9.52 -13.36
CA TRP A 94 5.05 -9.58 -11.90
C TRP A 94 5.06 -8.19 -11.25
N LEU A 95 5.99 -7.33 -11.69
CA LEU A 95 6.13 -5.98 -11.13
C LEU A 95 4.96 -5.04 -11.47
N ASN A 96 4.02 -5.48 -12.31
CA ASN A 96 2.83 -4.71 -12.67
C ASN A 96 1.59 -5.09 -11.85
N HIS A 97 1.73 -5.94 -10.83
CA HIS A 97 0.59 -6.40 -10.05
C HIS A 97 0.65 -5.91 -8.60
N LEU A 98 -0.48 -5.42 -8.09
CA LEU A 98 -0.68 -5.02 -6.70
C LEU A 98 -1.99 -5.61 -6.17
N LEU A 99 -2.06 -5.87 -4.86
CA LEU A 99 -3.30 -6.28 -4.21
C LEU A 99 -4.16 -5.05 -3.94
N ALA A 100 -5.36 -5.05 -4.45
CA ALA A 100 -6.29 -3.95 -4.27
C ALA A 100 -7.67 -4.41 -3.82
N CYS A 101 -8.39 -3.56 -3.10
CA CYS A 101 -9.82 -3.78 -2.90
C CYS A 101 -10.61 -3.37 -4.17
N ALA A 102 -11.78 -3.95 -4.34
CA ALA A 102 -12.65 -3.64 -5.47
C ALA A 102 -12.95 -2.14 -5.60
N TYR A 103 -13.03 -1.42 -4.47
CA TYR A 103 -13.27 0.01 -4.51
C TYR A 103 -12.09 0.78 -5.15
N CYS A 104 -10.86 0.54 -4.71
CA CYS A 104 -9.69 1.21 -5.28
C CYS A 104 -9.43 0.78 -6.73
N ASN A 105 -9.58 -0.49 -7.04
CA ASN A 105 -9.35 -1.06 -8.37
C ASN A 105 -10.50 -0.70 -9.34
N SER A 106 -11.70 -1.23 -9.08
CA SER A 106 -12.80 -1.26 -10.05
C SER A 106 -13.63 0.03 -10.05
N ASN A 107 -13.76 0.74 -8.90
CA ASN A 107 -14.57 1.96 -8.83
C ASN A 107 -13.76 3.23 -9.03
N GLN A 108 -12.56 3.31 -8.47
CA GLN A 108 -11.74 4.52 -8.50
C GLN A 108 -10.74 4.48 -9.67
N LYS A 109 -9.70 3.68 -9.57
CA LYS A 109 -8.61 3.66 -10.56
C LYS A 109 -9.06 3.22 -11.95
N ARG A 110 -9.76 2.09 -12.06
CA ARG A 110 -10.17 1.54 -13.37
C ARG A 110 -9.00 1.44 -14.36
N ASN A 111 -9.03 2.29 -15.40
CA ASN A 111 -7.97 2.44 -16.39
C ASN A 111 -7.21 3.78 -16.24
N ALA A 112 -7.40 4.52 -15.14
CA ALA A 112 -6.67 5.74 -14.90
C ALA A 112 -5.20 5.43 -14.64
N PHE A 113 -4.33 6.05 -15.42
CA PHE A 113 -2.88 5.95 -15.28
C PHE A 113 -2.26 7.26 -15.79
N PRO A 114 -2.39 8.34 -14.99
CA PRO A 114 -1.86 9.64 -15.38
C PRO A 114 -0.34 9.57 -15.53
N ARG A 115 0.18 10.32 -16.48
CA ARG A 115 1.61 10.44 -16.77
C ARG A 115 2.02 11.92 -16.80
N SER A 116 3.26 12.16 -16.44
CA SER A 116 3.89 13.47 -16.57
C SER A 116 3.91 13.90 -18.03
N GLU A 117 3.56 15.17 -18.29
CA GLU A 117 3.66 15.77 -19.62
C GLU A 117 5.10 16.03 -20.04
N GLU A 118 6.03 16.13 -19.06
CA GLU A 118 7.43 16.44 -19.31
C GLU A 118 8.22 15.25 -19.85
N ASP A 119 8.04 14.07 -19.23
CA ASP A 119 8.87 12.90 -19.49
C ASP A 119 8.07 11.58 -19.68
N GLY A 120 6.74 11.64 -19.57
CA GLY A 120 5.86 10.47 -19.68
C GLY A 120 5.94 9.51 -18.51
N SER A 121 6.62 9.86 -17.40
CA SER A 121 6.71 9.02 -16.21
C SER A 121 5.35 8.82 -15.53
N PRO A 122 5.11 7.66 -14.89
CA PRO A 122 3.88 7.44 -14.14
C PRO A 122 3.71 8.44 -13.00
N LEU A 123 2.50 8.99 -12.86
CA LEU A 123 2.13 9.86 -11.74
C LEU A 123 1.43 9.10 -10.60
N LEU A 124 1.35 7.78 -10.65
CA LEU A 124 0.94 6.98 -9.51
C LEU A 124 2.16 6.46 -8.76
N VAL A 125 2.06 6.36 -7.45
CA VAL A 125 3.09 5.76 -6.59
C VAL A 125 2.89 4.25 -6.58
N ASP A 126 3.93 3.50 -6.97
CA ASP A 126 4.01 2.06 -6.72
C ASP A 126 4.67 1.85 -5.34
N PRO A 127 3.94 1.38 -4.33
CA PRO A 127 4.47 1.24 -2.98
C PRO A 127 5.54 0.16 -2.86
N THR A 128 5.75 -0.64 -3.89
CA THR A 128 6.83 -1.65 -3.91
C THR A 128 8.14 -1.12 -4.50
N LEU A 129 8.10 0.04 -5.15
CA LEU A 129 9.26 0.68 -5.76
C LEU A 129 9.66 1.99 -5.06
N GLN A 130 8.68 2.71 -4.53
CA GLN A 130 8.85 4.04 -3.94
C GLN A 130 8.30 4.04 -2.51
N ASP A 131 8.83 4.90 -1.64
CA ASP A 131 8.18 5.12 -0.34
C ASP A 131 7.01 6.11 -0.51
N PRO A 132 5.78 5.69 -0.23
CA PRO A 132 4.63 6.59 -0.31
C PRO A 132 4.74 7.83 0.58
N LEU A 133 5.50 7.78 1.67
CA LEU A 133 5.69 8.91 2.58
C LEU A 133 6.54 10.04 1.98
N ASP A 134 7.31 9.77 0.92
CA ASP A 134 8.01 10.81 0.15
C ASP A 134 7.05 11.63 -0.71
N HIS A 135 5.88 11.08 -1.03
CA HIS A 135 4.88 11.67 -1.92
C HIS A 135 3.61 12.14 -1.21
N LEU A 136 3.30 11.55 -0.06
CA LEU A 136 2.05 11.74 0.68
C LEU A 136 2.33 12.06 2.15
N ARG A 137 1.78 13.14 2.64
CA ARG A 137 1.79 13.44 4.08
C ARG A 137 0.38 13.38 4.64
N LEU A 138 0.17 12.57 5.68
CA LEU A 138 -1.06 12.56 6.44
C LEU A 138 -1.08 13.78 7.37
N VAL A 139 -2.08 14.64 7.23
CA VAL A 139 -2.31 15.76 8.16
C VAL A 139 -3.04 15.20 9.37
N LEU A 140 -2.30 14.87 10.43
CA LEU A 140 -2.77 14.09 11.58
C LEU A 140 -4.05 14.61 12.22
N PRO A 141 -4.24 15.93 12.54
CA PRO A 141 -5.45 16.40 13.18
C PRO A 141 -6.72 16.16 12.38
N VAL A 142 -6.67 16.25 11.04
CA VAL A 142 -7.82 16.07 10.15
C VAL A 142 -7.85 14.71 9.45
N CYS A 143 -6.75 13.97 9.49
CA CYS A 143 -6.60 12.63 8.91
C CYS A 143 -6.89 12.57 7.40
N THR A 144 -6.53 13.65 6.68
CA THR A 144 -6.52 13.72 5.22
C THR A 144 -5.08 13.74 4.72
N TYR A 145 -4.87 13.26 3.52
CA TYR A 145 -3.56 13.35 2.86
C TYR A 145 -3.35 14.70 2.18
N LYS A 146 -2.12 15.18 2.23
CA LYS A 146 -1.60 16.25 1.39
C LYS A 146 -0.57 15.64 0.43
N GLY A 147 -0.69 15.92 -0.87
CA GLY A 147 0.34 15.59 -1.85
C GLY A 147 1.58 16.45 -1.59
N LEU A 148 2.75 15.82 -1.56
CA LEU A 148 4.05 16.49 -1.50
C LEU A 148 4.66 16.62 -2.89
N THR A 149 4.19 15.80 -3.82
CA THR A 149 4.62 15.76 -5.23
C THR A 149 3.39 15.57 -6.12
N SER A 150 3.54 15.76 -7.43
CA SER A 150 2.51 15.45 -8.42
C SER A 150 2.02 13.98 -8.35
N GLN A 151 2.91 13.05 -8.01
CA GLN A 151 2.53 11.65 -7.78
C GLN A 151 1.62 11.49 -6.56
N GLY A 152 1.92 12.18 -5.46
CA GLY A 152 1.07 12.18 -4.28
C GLY A 152 -0.31 12.77 -4.55
N GLU A 153 -0.39 13.89 -5.27
CA GLU A 153 -1.66 14.51 -5.67
C GLU A 153 -2.48 13.57 -6.56
N ALA A 154 -1.86 12.98 -7.58
CA ALA A 154 -2.52 12.02 -8.46
C ALA A 154 -3.03 10.78 -7.69
N CYS A 155 -2.28 10.27 -6.71
CA CYS A 155 -2.75 9.17 -5.86
C CYS A 155 -3.97 9.55 -5.00
N ILE A 156 -3.99 10.76 -4.43
CA ILE A 156 -5.15 11.26 -3.67
C ILE A 156 -6.39 11.26 -4.55
N ASP A 157 -6.28 11.77 -5.76
CA ASP A 157 -7.40 11.92 -6.68
C ASP A 157 -7.84 10.56 -7.25
N VAL A 158 -6.91 9.79 -7.82
CA VAL A 158 -7.22 8.52 -8.51
C VAL A 158 -7.78 7.48 -7.56
N PHE A 159 -7.28 7.38 -6.33
CA PHE A 159 -7.79 6.41 -5.35
C PHE A 159 -8.85 6.99 -4.40
N GLY A 160 -9.21 8.26 -4.54
CA GLY A 160 -10.19 8.94 -3.71
C GLY A 160 -9.80 8.93 -2.24
N LEU A 161 -8.51 9.13 -1.91
CA LEU A 161 -8.01 8.95 -0.55
C LEU A 161 -8.62 9.94 0.44
N ASN A 162 -9.02 11.11 0.01
CA ASN A 162 -9.62 12.15 0.84
C ASN A 162 -11.13 12.32 0.62
N SER A 163 -11.65 11.95 -0.55
CA SER A 163 -13.06 12.13 -0.89
C SER A 163 -13.99 11.08 -0.25
N ARG A 164 -13.42 10.01 0.28
CA ARG A 164 -14.15 8.91 0.94
C ARG A 164 -14.25 9.19 2.44
N GLY A 165 -15.38 9.74 2.89
CA GLY A 165 -15.61 10.08 4.31
C GLY A 165 -15.38 8.89 5.27
N VAL A 166 -15.77 7.67 4.85
CA VAL A 166 -15.53 6.44 5.64
C VAL A 166 -14.02 6.21 5.85
N LEU A 167 -13.20 6.41 4.81
CA LEU A 167 -11.76 6.23 4.89
C LEU A 167 -11.10 7.29 5.77
N VAL A 168 -11.51 8.55 5.67
CA VAL A 168 -11.03 9.64 6.53
C VAL A 168 -11.40 9.38 8.00
N ASN A 169 -12.63 8.96 8.27
CA ASN A 169 -13.07 8.61 9.63
C ASN A 169 -12.33 7.38 10.16
N GLY A 170 -12.07 6.38 9.31
CA GLY A 170 -11.23 5.22 9.65
C GLY A 170 -9.82 5.64 10.09
N ARG A 171 -9.19 6.59 9.39
CA ARG A 171 -7.87 7.12 9.81
C ARG A 171 -7.91 7.86 11.14
N ARG A 172 -9.00 8.59 11.46
CA ARG A 172 -9.15 9.21 12.78
C ARG A 172 -9.20 8.16 13.89
N THR A 173 -9.93 7.07 13.65
CA THR A 173 -9.97 5.94 14.59
C THR A 173 -8.60 5.27 14.68
N ALA A 174 -7.93 5.03 13.56
CA ALA A 174 -6.59 4.44 13.51
C ALA A 174 -5.56 5.32 14.26
N TYR A 175 -5.66 6.63 14.15
CA TYR A 175 -4.80 7.56 14.89
C TYR A 175 -4.98 7.41 16.40
N GLY A 176 -6.21 7.40 16.89
CA GLY A 176 -6.49 7.17 18.31
C GLY A 176 -5.99 5.81 18.81
N THR A 177 -6.22 4.75 18.04
CA THR A 177 -5.76 3.40 18.41
C THR A 177 -4.23 3.23 18.31
N ALA A 178 -3.57 3.94 17.39
CA ALA A 178 -2.11 3.96 17.31
C ALA A 178 -1.50 4.58 18.57
N LYS A 179 -2.03 5.71 19.06
CA LYS A 179 -1.61 6.32 20.33
C LYS A 179 -1.76 5.34 21.50
N GLN A 180 -2.92 4.72 21.62
CA GLN A 180 -3.15 3.70 22.67
C GLN A 180 -2.17 2.53 22.59
N SER A 181 -1.81 2.09 21.37
CA SER A 181 -0.83 1.02 21.20
C SER A 181 0.57 1.44 21.67
N ILE A 182 0.99 2.66 21.35
CA ILE A 182 2.27 3.22 21.79
C ILE A 182 2.34 3.33 23.32
N GLU A 183 1.30 3.85 23.95
CA GLU A 183 1.18 3.95 25.42
C GLU A 183 1.19 2.56 26.07
N LEU A 184 0.42 1.61 25.54
CA LEU A 184 0.35 0.24 26.06
C LEU A 184 1.71 -0.48 25.93
N TRP A 185 2.43 -0.25 24.83
CA TRP A 185 3.79 -0.76 24.68
C TRP A 185 4.72 -0.22 25.77
N ARG A 186 4.68 1.08 26.05
CA ARG A 186 5.47 1.69 27.13
C ARG A 186 5.13 1.06 28.47
N ILE A 187 3.86 0.96 28.84
CA ILE A 187 3.42 0.36 30.08
C ILE A 187 3.89 -1.09 30.21
N ALA A 188 3.80 -1.86 29.13
CA ALA A 188 4.25 -3.27 29.13
C ALA A 188 5.77 -3.37 29.32
N THR A 189 6.53 -2.50 28.64
CA THR A 189 8.01 -2.42 28.73
C THR A 189 8.45 -2.04 30.14
N ASP A 190 7.88 -0.99 30.72
CA ASP A 190 8.21 -0.51 32.07
C ASP A 190 7.93 -1.59 33.16
N ARG A 191 7.00 -2.50 32.87
CA ARG A 191 6.68 -3.66 33.74
C ARG A 191 7.49 -4.92 33.45
N GLY A 192 8.45 -4.86 32.52
CA GLY A 192 9.22 -6.02 32.09
C GLY A 192 8.42 -7.10 31.33
N GLN A 193 7.24 -6.75 30.80
CA GLN A 193 6.34 -7.66 30.08
C GLN A 193 6.70 -7.71 28.57
N HIS A 194 7.91 -8.16 28.26
CA HIS A 194 8.45 -8.11 26.88
C HIS A 194 7.59 -8.86 25.85
N ALA A 195 7.02 -10.02 26.20
CA ALA A 195 6.13 -10.75 25.29
C ALA A 195 4.88 -9.95 24.95
N LYS A 196 4.29 -9.25 25.93
CA LYS A 196 3.14 -8.37 25.71
C LYS A 196 3.50 -7.15 24.90
N ALA A 197 4.67 -6.55 25.14
CA ALA A 197 5.15 -5.42 24.34
C ALA A 197 5.32 -5.83 22.86
N ALA A 198 5.89 -7.00 22.58
CA ALA A 198 6.01 -7.53 21.22
C ALA A 198 4.64 -7.83 20.58
N GLU A 199 3.69 -8.35 21.33
CA GLU A 199 2.31 -8.57 20.86
C GLU A 199 1.64 -7.24 20.48
N VAL A 200 1.80 -6.20 21.30
CA VAL A 200 1.25 -4.86 21.00
C VAL A 200 1.78 -4.32 19.67
N VAL A 201 3.08 -4.46 19.41
CA VAL A 201 3.69 -4.05 18.12
C VAL A 201 3.06 -4.82 16.96
N SER A 202 2.96 -6.15 17.08
CA SER A 202 2.35 -6.98 16.04
C SER A 202 0.92 -6.54 15.74
N VAL A 203 0.10 -6.43 16.77
CA VAL A 203 -1.31 -6.04 16.63
C VAL A 203 -1.45 -4.64 16.04
N ALA A 204 -0.56 -3.71 16.38
CA ALA A 204 -0.62 -2.34 15.86
C ALA A 204 -0.42 -2.30 14.33
N TRP A 205 0.54 -3.08 13.80
CA TRP A 205 0.80 -3.15 12.37
C TRP A 205 -0.22 -4.00 11.60
N ASP A 206 -0.84 -4.99 12.25
CA ASP A 206 -1.86 -5.85 11.64
C ASP A 206 -3.23 -5.17 11.48
N ARG A 207 -3.41 -3.99 12.09
CA ARG A 207 -4.66 -3.22 11.98
C ARG A 207 -4.84 -2.58 10.59
N PRO A 208 -6.11 -2.32 10.19
CA PRO A 208 -6.37 -1.47 9.03
C PRO A 208 -5.72 -0.10 9.20
N LEU A 209 -5.32 0.50 8.08
CA LEU A 209 -4.77 1.86 8.05
C LEU A 209 -3.46 2.00 8.84
N ALA A 210 -2.59 0.97 8.78
CA ALA A 210 -1.24 1.01 9.35
C ALA A 210 -0.39 2.18 8.79
N ASP A 211 -0.78 2.75 7.66
CA ASP A 211 -0.21 3.98 7.10
C ASP A 211 -0.33 5.20 8.04
N VAL A 212 -1.32 5.21 8.94
CA VAL A 212 -1.42 6.24 9.98
C VAL A 212 -0.27 6.11 10.98
N LEU A 213 -0.02 4.90 11.47
CA LEU A 213 1.10 4.62 12.38
C LEU A 213 2.45 4.92 11.72
N ALA A 214 2.65 4.47 10.47
CA ALA A 214 3.84 4.80 9.69
C ALA A 214 4.03 6.31 9.54
N GLY A 215 2.96 7.04 9.21
CA GLY A 215 2.96 8.50 9.11
C GLY A 215 3.29 9.20 10.42
N MET A 216 2.84 8.68 11.57
CA MET A 216 3.20 9.22 12.89
C MET A 216 4.71 9.08 13.15
N PHE A 217 5.29 7.91 12.91
CA PHE A 217 6.74 7.71 13.05
C PHE A 217 7.55 8.58 12.09
N HIS A 218 7.15 8.67 10.84
CA HIS A 218 7.82 9.52 9.85
C HIS A 218 7.78 10.99 10.26
N GLN A 219 6.61 11.50 10.65
CA GLN A 219 6.43 12.91 11.02
C GLN A 219 7.08 13.27 12.38
N SER A 220 7.23 12.32 13.31
CA SER A 220 7.92 12.57 14.58
C SER A 220 9.40 12.93 14.43
N SER A 221 10.01 12.56 13.30
CA SER A 221 11.40 12.89 12.95
C SER A 221 11.51 14.16 12.09
N HIS A 222 10.39 14.77 11.70
CA HIS A 222 10.42 15.99 10.89
C HIS A 222 10.88 17.21 11.72
N PRO A 223 11.63 18.18 11.15
CA PRO A 223 12.04 19.39 11.86
C PRO A 223 10.92 20.20 12.49
N ALA A 224 9.71 20.14 11.92
CA ALA A 224 8.51 20.80 12.44
C ALA A 224 7.62 19.86 13.28
N ALA A 225 8.16 18.78 13.85
CA ALA A 225 7.36 17.78 14.58
C ALA A 225 6.59 18.40 15.77
N GLU A 226 7.18 19.35 16.50
CA GLU A 226 6.51 20.04 17.61
C GLU A 226 5.24 20.78 17.15
N LEU A 227 5.25 21.32 15.95
CA LEU A 227 4.06 21.97 15.38
C LEU A 227 3.04 20.93 14.89
N LEU A 228 3.51 19.83 14.29
CA LEU A 228 2.66 18.77 13.76
C LEU A 228 1.93 18.00 14.87
N PHE A 229 2.53 17.91 16.05
CA PHE A 229 1.99 17.23 17.24
C PHE A 229 1.63 18.25 18.36
N SER A 230 1.31 19.49 18.00
CA SER A 230 0.89 20.50 18.97
C SER A 230 -0.33 20.04 19.76
N GLY A 231 -0.25 20.05 21.09
CA GLY A 231 -1.24 19.49 22.01
C GLY A 231 -1.16 17.96 22.18
N GLU A 232 -0.12 17.31 21.63
CA GLU A 232 0.12 15.88 21.74
C GLU A 232 1.62 15.59 22.04
N GLU A 233 2.20 16.42 22.92
CA GLU A 233 3.63 16.42 23.24
C GLU A 233 4.08 15.08 23.85
N GLU A 234 3.22 14.44 24.64
CA GLU A 234 3.49 13.13 25.23
C GLU A 234 3.60 12.05 24.12
N THR A 235 2.68 12.04 23.20
CA THR A 235 2.73 11.13 22.03
C THR A 235 4.01 11.36 21.21
N LEU A 236 4.39 12.61 20.97
CA LEU A 236 5.63 12.94 20.27
C LEU A 236 6.86 12.43 21.03
N GLY A 237 6.87 12.60 22.35
CA GLY A 237 7.95 12.08 23.20
C GLY A 237 8.12 10.58 23.09
N LEU A 238 7.00 9.82 23.11
CA LEU A 238 7.01 8.36 22.92
C LEU A 238 7.47 7.96 21.50
N LEU A 239 7.00 8.65 20.46
CA LEU A 239 7.41 8.37 19.07
C LEU A 239 8.89 8.67 18.80
N ARG A 240 9.54 9.46 19.62
CA ARG A 240 10.99 9.77 19.58
C ARG A 240 11.83 8.87 20.47
N ASP A 241 11.22 8.10 21.35
CA ASP A 241 11.91 7.13 22.18
C ASP A 241 12.61 6.07 21.32
N GLN A 242 13.89 5.85 21.56
CA GLN A 242 14.70 4.98 20.72
C GLN A 242 14.26 3.53 20.80
N ASP A 243 13.99 3.00 22.00
CA ASP A 243 13.61 1.61 22.21
C ASP A 243 12.24 1.33 21.55
N LEU A 244 11.31 2.28 21.66
CA LEU A 244 10.01 2.19 20.99
C LEU A 244 10.16 2.19 19.46
N ARG A 245 10.99 3.09 18.93
CA ARG A 245 11.25 3.14 17.49
C ARG A 245 11.87 1.84 16.97
N GLU A 246 12.88 1.33 17.68
CA GLU A 246 13.50 0.05 17.31
C GLU A 246 12.47 -1.09 17.31
N ALA A 247 11.62 -1.16 18.35
CA ALA A 247 10.59 -2.20 18.45
C ALA A 247 9.54 -2.12 17.32
N PHE A 248 9.06 -0.93 16.99
CA PHE A 248 8.01 -0.76 15.99
C PHE A 248 8.55 -0.79 14.55
N LEU A 249 9.69 -0.17 14.27
CA LEU A 249 10.20 -0.03 12.90
C LEU A 249 10.99 -1.25 12.41
N ALA A 250 11.44 -2.15 13.30
CA ALA A 250 12.03 -3.43 12.88
C ALA A 250 11.01 -4.36 12.19
N ARG A 251 9.73 -4.05 12.24
CA ARG A 251 8.62 -4.83 11.67
C ARG A 251 7.89 -4.11 10.51
N ALA A 252 8.22 -2.85 10.28
CA ALA A 252 7.56 -2.02 9.27
C ALA A 252 8.03 -2.34 7.83
#